data_606d32a15582f4f238abe2e2ab0a97b8
#
_entry.id   606d32a15582f4f238abe2e2ab0a97b8
#
_cell.length_a   1.000
_cell.length_b   1.000
_cell.length_c   1.000
_cell.angle_alpha   90.00
_cell.angle_beta   90.00
_cell.angle_gamma   90.00
#
_symmetry.space_group_name_H-M   'P 1'
#
loop_
_entity.id
_entity.type
_entity.pdbx_description
1 polymer ?
#
loop_
_entity_poly.entity_id
_entity_poly.type
_entity_poly.pdbx_seq_one_letter_code
_entity_poly.pdbx_strand_id
1 'polypeptide(L)'
;MGKKPNNYTHIFKYTGVFGGIQGLNILVGLVRNKLVALLLGPQGMGLVALFNSSVKLLNDSTNLGLPMSAVRKIADAYENGQETDTARMVQLVRSWCLLTALVGTLLCCCLSTVLDAWTFSWGNHVLHFVFLSPLVGLMAVTGGEMAVLKGIRQLGQLARISVYNVLAATALSVPIYWYFGEKGIVPSLVLVGAMQMALTVWFSCRHFRYRVSLNLGFLSQGIDIVKLGLAFVLAGVVGSGADFLIRSWLNYHASVAMVGLFNAGYMLAVTYAGMVFTALESDYFPRLSAISAQRVELCRLVNSQTEVSLIMITPLLVALIVGIPILLPLLFSTKFLPVAGMIQVSALSMFCKALYLPVEYIPLAKGDSRSYFFLELINDVCMVTAVLVGFNFFGLKGAG
;
A
#
# COMPACT_ATOMS: atom_id res chain seq x y z
N MET A 1 -40.30 4.01 -26.33
CA MET A 1 -39.97 3.07 -25.22
C MET A 1 -38.53 2.61 -25.36
N GLY A 2 -37.56 3.35 -24.78
CA GLY A 2 -36.17 3.00 -24.76
C GLY A 2 -35.92 1.91 -23.71
N LYS A 3 -35.40 0.76 -24.11
CA LYS A 3 -34.93 -0.29 -23.19
C LYS A 3 -33.87 0.31 -22.26
N LYS A 4 -34.17 0.44 -20.95
CA LYS A 4 -33.14 0.69 -19.93
C LYS A 4 -32.05 -0.36 -20.10
N PRO A 5 -30.78 0.00 -20.25
CA PRO A 5 -29.71 -1.00 -20.34
C PRO A 5 -29.76 -1.88 -19.09
N ASN A 6 -29.66 -3.20 -19.30
CA ASN A 6 -29.74 -4.19 -18.24
C ASN A 6 -28.59 -3.92 -17.26
N ASN A 7 -28.89 -3.30 -16.12
CA ASN A 7 -27.92 -2.86 -15.11
C ASN A 7 -26.96 -4.03 -14.71
N TYR A 8 -27.47 -5.26 -14.72
CA TYR A 8 -26.68 -6.45 -14.40
C TYR A 8 -25.59 -6.74 -15.45
N THR A 9 -25.89 -6.63 -16.74
CA THR A 9 -24.88 -6.86 -17.80
C THR A 9 -23.77 -5.81 -17.76
N HIS A 10 -24.09 -4.57 -17.42
CA HIS A 10 -23.12 -3.50 -17.24
C HIS A 10 -22.22 -3.75 -16.05
N ILE A 11 -22.79 -4.14 -14.89
CA ILE A 11 -22.07 -4.48 -13.66
C ILE A 11 -21.15 -5.69 -13.91
N PHE A 12 -21.66 -6.78 -14.46
CA PHE A 12 -20.84 -7.97 -14.78
C PHE A 12 -19.69 -7.67 -15.73
N LYS A 13 -19.91 -6.85 -16.77
CA LYS A 13 -18.86 -6.47 -17.70
C LYS A 13 -17.76 -5.65 -17.05
N TYR A 14 -18.13 -4.67 -16.21
CA TYR A 14 -17.16 -3.85 -15.48
C TYR A 14 -16.41 -4.65 -14.40
N THR A 15 -17.11 -5.47 -13.63
CA THR A 15 -16.50 -6.33 -12.59
C THR A 15 -15.57 -7.37 -13.22
N GLY A 16 -15.94 -7.98 -14.36
CA GLY A 16 -15.11 -8.92 -15.09
C GLY A 16 -13.84 -8.27 -15.67
N VAL A 17 -13.96 -7.06 -16.23
CA VAL A 17 -12.81 -6.31 -16.75
C VAL A 17 -11.89 -5.87 -15.59
N PHE A 18 -12.44 -5.38 -14.49
CA PHE A 18 -11.66 -4.98 -13.32
C PHE A 18 -10.96 -6.16 -12.67
N GLY A 19 -11.67 -7.28 -12.48
CA GLY A 19 -11.10 -8.52 -11.96
C GLY A 19 -9.99 -9.07 -12.85
N GLY A 20 -10.17 -9.04 -14.16
CA GLY A 20 -9.15 -9.45 -15.15
C GLY A 20 -7.90 -8.57 -15.11
N ILE A 21 -8.07 -7.24 -15.00
CA ILE A 21 -6.96 -6.30 -14.85
C ILE A 21 -6.20 -6.53 -13.55
N GLN A 22 -6.91 -6.76 -12.45
CA GLN A 22 -6.30 -7.04 -11.15
C GLN A 22 -5.56 -8.38 -11.16
N GLY A 23 -6.14 -9.41 -11.79
CA GLY A 23 -5.47 -10.69 -12.01
C GLY A 23 -4.18 -10.55 -12.82
N LEU A 24 -4.19 -9.74 -13.89
CA LEU A 24 -2.99 -9.45 -14.68
C LEU A 24 -1.92 -8.73 -13.85
N ASN A 25 -2.29 -7.75 -13.03
CA ASN A 25 -1.37 -7.07 -12.11
C ASN A 25 -0.68 -8.04 -11.15
N ILE A 26 -1.46 -8.97 -10.58
CA ILE A 26 -0.93 -9.99 -9.68
C ILE A 26 0.07 -10.89 -10.43
N LEU A 27 -0.30 -11.39 -11.60
CA LEU A 27 0.56 -12.27 -12.39
C LEU A 27 1.88 -11.59 -12.77
N VAL A 28 1.82 -10.37 -13.31
CA VAL A 28 3.04 -9.61 -13.66
C VAL A 28 3.86 -9.28 -12.42
N GLY A 29 3.21 -8.94 -11.31
CA GLY A 29 3.86 -8.71 -10.01
C GLY A 29 4.58 -9.95 -9.50
N LEU A 30 3.97 -11.14 -9.60
CA LEU A 30 4.58 -12.42 -9.24
C LEU A 30 5.81 -12.72 -10.11
N VAL A 31 5.71 -12.54 -11.43
CA VAL A 31 6.84 -12.71 -12.36
C VAL A 31 7.97 -11.76 -12.00
N ARG A 32 7.67 -10.48 -11.76
CA ARG A 32 8.66 -9.50 -11.32
C ARG A 32 9.34 -9.93 -10.03
N ASN A 33 8.57 -10.31 -9.00
CA ASN A 33 9.10 -10.71 -7.71
C ASN A 33 10.00 -11.94 -7.83
N LYS A 34 9.63 -12.91 -8.68
CA LYS A 34 10.48 -14.05 -8.99
C LYS A 34 11.80 -13.62 -9.62
N LEU A 35 11.77 -12.77 -10.64
CA LEU A 35 12.98 -12.29 -11.31
C LEU A 35 13.89 -11.52 -10.34
N VAL A 36 13.32 -10.64 -9.51
CA VAL A 36 14.05 -9.92 -8.48
C VAL A 36 14.65 -10.87 -7.45
N ALA A 37 13.90 -11.88 -7.00
CA ALA A 37 14.39 -12.89 -6.06
C ALA A 37 15.52 -13.77 -6.63
N LEU A 38 15.48 -14.07 -7.93
CA LEU A 38 16.54 -14.82 -8.62
C LEU A 38 17.82 -13.98 -8.78
N LEU A 39 17.67 -12.71 -9.14
CA LEU A 39 18.79 -11.81 -9.43
C LEU A 39 19.47 -11.30 -8.15
N LEU A 40 18.69 -10.88 -7.16
CA LEU A 40 19.20 -10.25 -5.94
C LEU A 40 19.28 -11.21 -4.74
N GLY A 41 18.55 -12.33 -4.78
CA GLY A 41 18.46 -13.23 -3.64
C GLY A 41 17.78 -12.62 -2.40
N PRO A 42 17.83 -13.32 -1.24
CA PRO A 42 17.26 -12.83 0.00
C PRO A 42 17.89 -11.51 0.49
N GLN A 43 19.24 -11.37 0.35
CA GLN A 43 19.95 -10.18 0.78
C GLN A 43 19.48 -8.92 0.03
N GLY A 44 19.48 -8.95 -1.31
CA GLY A 44 19.04 -7.80 -2.08
C GLY A 44 17.54 -7.51 -1.92
N MET A 45 16.70 -8.53 -1.75
CA MET A 45 15.29 -8.31 -1.40
C MET A 45 15.12 -7.66 -0.02
N GLY A 46 16.01 -7.99 0.93
CA GLY A 46 16.06 -7.34 2.24
C GLY A 46 16.41 -5.85 2.13
N LEU A 47 17.43 -5.51 1.33
CA LEU A 47 17.81 -4.12 1.06
C LEU A 47 16.65 -3.33 0.43
N VAL A 48 15.99 -3.89 -0.58
CA VAL A 48 14.80 -3.28 -1.20
C VAL A 48 13.70 -3.04 -0.17
N ALA A 49 13.45 -4.01 0.72
CA ALA A 49 12.42 -3.89 1.76
C ALA A 49 12.76 -2.81 2.80
N LEU A 50 14.02 -2.74 3.24
CA LEU A 50 14.50 -1.71 4.18
C LEU A 50 14.38 -0.30 3.60
N PHE A 51 14.90 -0.08 2.39
CA PHE A 51 14.79 1.22 1.74
C PHE A 51 13.34 1.63 1.49
N ASN A 52 12.48 0.72 1.02
CA ASN A 52 11.07 1.01 0.79
C ASN A 52 10.32 1.33 2.09
N SER A 53 10.56 0.61 3.20
CA SER A 53 9.91 0.89 4.48
C SER A 53 10.33 2.25 5.04
N SER A 54 11.60 2.62 4.92
CA SER A 54 12.11 3.94 5.34
C SER A 54 11.49 5.09 4.52
N VAL A 55 11.46 4.94 3.20
CA VAL A 55 10.87 5.95 2.29
C VAL A 55 9.36 6.06 2.52
N LYS A 56 8.67 4.93 2.73
CA LYS A 56 7.23 4.90 3.01
C LYS A 56 6.91 5.62 4.32
N LEU A 57 7.67 5.37 5.39
CA LEU A 57 7.49 6.06 6.67
C LEU A 57 7.61 7.57 6.52
N LEU A 58 8.63 8.05 5.79
CA LEU A 58 8.80 9.48 5.52
C LEU A 58 7.68 10.05 4.67
N ASN A 59 7.29 9.36 3.60
CA ASN A 59 6.18 9.77 2.76
C ASN A 59 4.88 9.89 3.57
N ASP A 60 4.55 8.88 4.39
CA ASP A 60 3.33 8.88 5.18
C ASP A 60 3.35 9.95 6.28
N SER A 61 4.53 10.29 6.79
CA SER A 61 4.72 11.38 7.76
C SER A 61 4.60 12.77 7.15
N THR A 62 4.91 12.92 5.86
CA THR A 62 5.00 14.23 5.20
C THR A 62 3.86 14.53 4.23
N ASN A 63 3.09 13.54 3.80
CA ASN A 63 2.04 13.69 2.79
C ASN A 63 0.77 14.41 3.28
N LEU A 64 0.69 14.76 4.58
CA LEU A 64 -0.46 15.44 5.21
C LEU A 64 -1.81 14.74 4.97
N GLY A 65 -1.82 13.44 4.71
CA GLY A 65 -3.03 12.66 4.41
C GLY A 65 -3.76 13.06 3.12
N LEU A 66 -3.11 13.85 2.26
CA LEU A 66 -3.65 14.32 1.00
C LEU A 66 -4.20 13.20 0.10
N PRO A 67 -3.53 12.01 -0.02
CA PRO A 67 -4.05 10.94 -0.86
C PRO A 67 -5.46 10.47 -0.49
N MET A 68 -5.90 10.67 0.76
CA MET A 68 -7.24 10.30 1.24
C MET A 68 -8.19 11.49 1.29
N SER A 69 -7.77 12.60 1.92
CA SER A 69 -8.62 13.78 2.09
C SER A 69 -8.98 14.48 0.78
N ALA A 70 -8.06 14.49 -0.19
CA ALA A 70 -8.27 15.07 -1.49
C ALA A 70 -9.34 14.33 -2.31
N VAL A 71 -9.42 13.00 -2.22
CA VAL A 71 -10.43 12.20 -2.93
C VAL A 71 -11.83 12.70 -2.61
N ARG A 72 -12.13 12.89 -1.32
CA ARG A 72 -13.46 13.35 -0.87
C ARG A 72 -13.76 14.75 -1.39
N LYS A 73 -12.85 15.70 -1.22
CA LYS A 73 -13.05 17.09 -1.64
C LYS A 73 -13.18 17.25 -3.16
N ILE A 74 -12.43 16.48 -3.93
CA ILE A 74 -12.54 16.47 -5.40
C ILE A 74 -13.85 15.83 -5.83
N ALA A 75 -14.27 14.73 -5.18
CA ALA A 75 -15.54 14.08 -5.47
C ALA A 75 -16.73 15.01 -5.19
N ASP A 76 -16.72 15.70 -4.05
CA ASP A 76 -17.76 16.69 -3.70
C ASP A 76 -17.82 17.81 -4.74
N ALA A 77 -16.68 18.35 -5.20
CA ALA A 77 -16.61 19.37 -6.24
C ALA A 77 -17.09 18.86 -7.61
N TYR A 78 -16.74 17.62 -7.94
CA TYR A 78 -17.12 16.98 -9.21
C TYR A 78 -18.62 16.68 -9.28
N GLU A 79 -19.25 16.23 -8.19
CA GLU A 79 -20.69 15.96 -8.11
C GLU A 79 -21.55 17.22 -8.21
N ASN A 80 -21.04 18.37 -7.73
CA ASN A 80 -21.72 19.65 -7.87
C ASN A 80 -21.79 20.19 -9.32
N GLY A 81 -21.14 19.50 -10.28
CA GLY A 81 -21.30 19.72 -11.71
C GLY A 81 -20.59 20.97 -12.27
N GLN A 82 -19.80 21.69 -11.47
CA GLN A 82 -19.05 22.86 -11.93
C GLN A 82 -17.60 22.45 -12.26
N GLU A 83 -17.29 22.37 -13.54
CA GLU A 83 -15.96 21.99 -14.04
C GLU A 83 -14.85 22.95 -13.54
N THR A 84 -15.17 24.24 -13.42
CA THR A 84 -14.26 25.26 -12.89
C THR A 84 -13.86 25.02 -11.43
N ASP A 85 -14.79 24.62 -10.58
CA ASP A 85 -14.55 24.37 -9.17
C ASP A 85 -13.74 23.08 -8.97
N THR A 86 -14.05 22.06 -9.78
CA THR A 86 -13.25 20.83 -9.80
C THR A 86 -11.83 21.11 -10.25
N ALA A 87 -11.62 21.89 -11.32
CA ALA A 87 -10.30 22.28 -11.80
C ALA A 87 -9.51 23.08 -10.76
N ARG A 88 -10.18 23.99 -10.03
CA ARG A 88 -9.55 24.75 -8.93
C ARG A 88 -9.16 23.85 -7.78
N MET A 89 -10.02 22.89 -7.40
CA MET A 89 -9.73 21.90 -6.35
C MET A 89 -8.54 21.02 -6.73
N VAL A 90 -8.49 20.54 -7.98
CA VAL A 90 -7.36 19.76 -8.51
C VAL A 90 -6.07 20.57 -8.47
N GLN A 91 -6.09 21.84 -8.88
CA GLN A 91 -4.93 22.72 -8.80
C GLN A 91 -4.46 22.90 -7.34
N LEU A 92 -5.37 23.05 -6.40
CA LEU A 92 -5.09 23.22 -4.98
C LEU A 92 -4.41 21.95 -4.40
N VAL A 93 -4.96 20.77 -4.71
CA VAL A 93 -4.38 19.48 -4.30
C VAL A 93 -2.97 19.30 -4.88
N ARG A 94 -2.76 19.57 -6.17
CA ARG A 94 -1.44 19.53 -6.81
C ARG A 94 -0.44 20.46 -6.16
N SER A 95 -0.88 21.68 -5.79
CA SER A 95 -0.02 22.66 -5.12
C SER A 95 0.43 22.17 -3.76
N TRP A 96 -0.47 21.61 -2.97
CA TRP A 96 -0.14 20.99 -1.69
C TRP A 96 0.74 19.74 -1.84
N CYS A 97 0.46 18.87 -2.82
CA CYS A 97 1.29 17.69 -3.09
C CYS A 97 2.71 18.06 -3.52
N LEU A 98 2.89 19.15 -4.29
CA LEU A 98 4.22 19.62 -4.62
C LEU A 98 4.96 20.19 -3.39
N LEU A 99 4.26 20.92 -2.53
CA LEU A 99 4.83 21.41 -1.27
C LEU A 99 5.29 20.24 -0.37
N THR A 100 4.42 19.25 -0.16
CA THR A 100 4.75 18.06 0.64
C THR A 100 5.86 17.22 0.00
N ALA A 101 5.91 17.16 -1.33
CA ALA A 101 6.99 16.50 -2.07
C ALA A 101 8.35 17.17 -1.79
N LEU A 102 8.40 18.51 -1.85
CA LEU A 102 9.61 19.26 -1.54
C LEU A 102 10.03 19.08 -0.08
N VAL A 103 9.08 19.24 0.86
CA VAL A 103 9.34 19.05 2.30
C VAL A 103 9.80 17.63 2.59
N GLY A 104 9.12 16.61 2.06
CA GLY A 104 9.46 15.21 2.27
C GLY A 104 10.84 14.84 1.71
N THR A 105 11.17 15.35 0.50
CA THR A 105 12.49 15.17 -0.10
C THR A 105 13.59 15.81 0.74
N LEU A 106 13.40 17.06 1.18
CA LEU A 106 14.34 17.77 2.03
C LEU A 106 14.53 17.10 3.39
N LEU A 107 13.43 16.67 4.03
CA LEU A 107 13.48 15.93 5.30
C LEU A 107 14.23 14.61 5.14
N CYS A 108 13.98 13.84 4.07
CA CYS A 108 14.72 12.61 3.80
C CYS A 108 16.22 12.86 3.64
N CYS A 109 16.58 13.92 2.93
CA CYS A 109 17.98 14.31 2.74
C CYS A 109 18.63 14.74 4.07
N CYS A 110 17.96 15.58 4.87
CA CYS A 110 18.46 16.04 6.16
C CYS A 110 18.54 14.93 7.21
N LEU A 111 17.57 14.01 7.21
CA LEU A 111 17.50 12.89 8.14
C LEU A 111 18.27 11.65 7.65
N SER A 112 19.00 11.73 6.54
CA SER A 112 19.72 10.59 5.95
C SER A 112 20.65 9.88 6.92
N THR A 113 21.36 10.63 7.78
CA THR A 113 22.23 10.08 8.83
C THR A 113 21.45 9.35 9.92
N VAL A 114 20.30 9.88 10.32
CA VAL A 114 19.43 9.25 11.32
C VAL A 114 18.78 8.00 10.75
N LEU A 115 18.31 8.06 9.49
CA LEU A 115 17.75 6.90 8.80
C LEU A 115 18.77 5.79 8.63
N ASP A 116 20.02 6.12 8.29
CA ASP A 116 21.12 5.17 8.22
C ASP A 116 21.32 4.48 9.58
N ALA A 117 21.48 5.27 10.64
CA ALA A 117 21.67 4.76 11.99
C ALA A 117 20.50 3.90 12.48
N TRP A 118 19.26 4.22 12.10
CA TRP A 118 18.07 3.45 12.50
C TRP A 118 17.83 2.21 11.65
N THR A 119 18.27 2.23 10.39
CA THR A 119 18.01 1.13 9.46
C THR A 119 19.15 0.13 9.42
N PHE A 120 20.40 0.57 9.47
CA PHE A 120 21.59 -0.26 9.29
C PHE A 120 22.50 -0.23 10.51
N SER A 121 22.98 -1.42 10.93
CA SER A 121 23.99 -1.59 11.97
C SER A 121 25.43 -1.67 11.42
N TRP A 122 25.58 -1.63 10.08
CA TRP A 122 26.85 -1.83 9.39
C TRP A 122 26.96 -0.92 8.16
N GLY A 123 28.18 -0.56 7.79
CA GLY A 123 28.46 0.25 6.62
C GLY A 123 28.08 1.73 6.81
N ASN A 124 28.07 2.48 5.70
CA ASN A 124 27.61 3.85 5.63
C ASN A 124 26.67 3.96 4.41
N HIS A 125 25.39 4.07 4.68
CA HIS A 125 24.33 4.11 3.67
C HIS A 125 23.71 5.51 3.54
N VAL A 126 24.31 6.54 4.18
CA VAL A 126 23.83 7.92 4.13
C VAL A 126 23.64 8.40 2.69
N LEU A 127 24.61 8.15 1.80
CA LEU A 127 24.50 8.50 0.39
C LEU A 127 23.34 7.79 -0.31
N HIS A 128 23.02 6.55 0.07
CA HIS A 128 21.88 5.84 -0.50
C HIS A 128 20.55 6.54 -0.13
N PHE A 129 20.40 7.02 1.12
CA PHE A 129 19.22 7.78 1.54
C PHE A 129 19.16 9.16 0.86
N VAL A 130 20.29 9.84 0.66
CA VAL A 130 20.33 11.08 -0.13
C VAL A 130 19.86 10.84 -1.56
N PHE A 131 20.33 9.77 -2.22
CA PHE A 131 19.88 9.41 -3.57
C PHE A 131 18.44 8.89 -3.62
N LEU A 132 17.90 8.34 -2.51
CA LEU A 132 16.51 7.92 -2.38
C LEU A 132 15.56 9.08 -2.05
N SER A 133 16.08 10.21 -1.56
CA SER A 133 15.23 11.33 -1.13
C SER A 133 14.26 11.83 -2.22
N PRO A 134 14.59 11.88 -3.53
CA PRO A 134 13.63 12.24 -4.55
C PRO A 134 12.43 11.29 -4.63
N LEU A 135 12.61 10.01 -4.25
CA LEU A 135 11.53 9.02 -4.29
C LEU A 135 10.37 9.41 -3.36
N VAL A 136 10.65 10.03 -2.20
CA VAL A 136 9.61 10.54 -1.29
C VAL A 136 8.74 11.58 -2.00
N GLY A 137 9.36 12.53 -2.69
CA GLY A 137 8.65 13.55 -3.46
C GLY A 137 7.85 12.97 -4.63
N LEU A 138 8.45 12.01 -5.37
CA LEU A 138 7.77 11.30 -6.46
C LEU A 138 6.53 10.55 -5.96
N MET A 139 6.61 9.91 -4.79
CA MET A 139 5.47 9.22 -4.17
C MET A 139 4.37 10.20 -3.73
N ALA A 140 4.73 11.35 -3.16
CA ALA A 140 3.76 12.37 -2.75
C ALA A 140 2.96 12.93 -3.95
N VAL A 141 3.64 13.25 -5.05
CA VAL A 141 2.98 13.70 -6.29
C VAL A 141 2.11 12.59 -6.89
N THR A 142 2.62 11.36 -6.96
CA THR A 142 1.86 10.20 -7.46
C THR A 142 0.60 9.97 -6.65
N GLY A 143 0.68 10.04 -5.31
CA GLY A 143 -0.45 9.90 -4.40
C GLY A 143 -1.53 10.96 -4.65
N GLY A 144 -1.13 12.22 -4.88
CA GLY A 144 -2.03 13.32 -5.20
C GLY A 144 -2.75 13.13 -6.54
N GLU A 145 -2.03 12.75 -7.60
CA GLU A 145 -2.64 12.51 -8.92
C GLU A 145 -3.56 11.27 -8.92
N MET A 146 -3.22 10.24 -8.14
CA MET A 146 -4.11 9.10 -7.91
C MET A 146 -5.39 9.52 -7.17
N ALA A 147 -5.30 10.45 -6.22
CA ALA A 147 -6.45 11.02 -5.53
C ALA A 147 -7.34 11.83 -6.48
N VAL A 148 -6.75 12.59 -7.41
CA VAL A 148 -7.48 13.29 -8.47
C VAL A 148 -8.30 12.31 -9.29
N LEU A 149 -7.68 11.26 -9.83
CA LEU A 149 -8.35 10.26 -10.67
C LEU A 149 -9.43 9.48 -9.91
N LYS A 150 -9.22 9.20 -8.62
CA LYS A 150 -10.24 8.58 -7.74
C LYS A 150 -11.43 9.54 -7.53
N GLY A 151 -11.15 10.80 -7.23
CA GLY A 151 -12.16 11.82 -6.97
C GLY A 151 -13.08 12.06 -8.17
N ILE A 152 -12.55 12.08 -9.40
CA ILE A 152 -13.33 12.18 -10.63
C ILE A 152 -13.87 10.83 -11.14
N ARG A 153 -13.79 9.78 -10.32
CA ARG A 153 -14.31 8.42 -10.58
C ARG A 153 -13.77 7.75 -11.85
N GLN A 154 -12.55 8.07 -12.25
CA GLN A 154 -11.88 7.48 -13.42
C GLN A 154 -11.26 6.11 -13.11
N LEU A 155 -12.06 5.18 -12.55
CA LEU A 155 -11.61 3.86 -12.10
C LEU A 155 -10.95 3.04 -13.22
N GLY A 156 -11.49 3.10 -14.45
CA GLY A 156 -10.92 2.40 -15.59
C GLY A 156 -9.51 2.88 -15.97
N GLN A 157 -9.20 4.16 -15.72
CA GLN A 157 -7.85 4.68 -15.94
C GLN A 157 -6.91 4.26 -14.82
N LEU A 158 -7.37 4.28 -13.57
CA LEU A 158 -6.59 3.76 -12.42
C LEU A 158 -6.15 2.31 -12.65
N ALA A 159 -7.07 1.48 -13.17
CA ALA A 159 -6.74 0.10 -13.51
C ALA A 159 -5.67 0.00 -14.60
N ARG A 160 -5.77 0.81 -15.67
CA ARG A 160 -4.74 0.86 -16.73
C ARG A 160 -3.39 1.35 -16.22
N ILE A 161 -3.39 2.42 -15.39
CA ILE A 161 -2.18 2.95 -14.75
C ILE A 161 -1.51 1.85 -13.92
N SER A 162 -2.29 1.08 -13.15
CA SER A 162 -1.77 -0.03 -12.35
C SER A 162 -1.03 -1.07 -13.20
N VAL A 163 -1.61 -1.49 -14.33
CA VAL A 163 -0.95 -2.42 -15.26
C VAL A 163 0.33 -1.82 -15.85
N TYR A 164 0.24 -0.59 -16.38
CA TYR A 164 1.42 0.05 -16.96
C TYR A 164 2.53 0.26 -15.92
N ASN A 165 2.19 0.62 -14.68
CA ASN A 165 3.15 0.77 -13.60
C ASN A 165 3.87 -0.56 -13.30
N VAL A 166 3.16 -1.68 -13.20
CA VAL A 166 3.78 -2.98 -12.93
C VAL A 166 4.66 -3.44 -14.10
N LEU A 167 4.21 -3.26 -15.35
CA LEU A 167 4.99 -3.57 -16.55
C LEU A 167 6.25 -2.69 -16.63
N ALA A 168 6.10 -1.37 -16.46
CA ALA A 168 7.22 -0.43 -16.50
C ALA A 168 8.22 -0.69 -15.36
N ALA A 169 7.71 -0.97 -14.15
CA ALA A 169 8.56 -1.34 -13.02
C ALA A 169 9.36 -2.61 -13.31
N THR A 170 8.75 -3.61 -13.95
CA THR A 170 9.44 -4.85 -14.34
C THR A 170 10.48 -4.57 -15.42
N ALA A 171 10.10 -3.86 -16.48
CA ALA A 171 10.98 -3.53 -17.60
C ALA A 171 12.20 -2.68 -17.22
N LEU A 172 12.07 -1.82 -16.18
CA LEU A 172 13.17 -1.00 -15.68
C LEU A 172 14.01 -1.74 -14.63
N SER A 173 13.36 -2.34 -13.61
CA SER A 173 14.09 -2.91 -12.48
C SER A 173 14.88 -4.16 -12.84
N VAL A 174 14.34 -5.06 -13.66
CA VAL A 174 14.98 -6.35 -13.99
C VAL A 174 16.31 -6.16 -14.72
N PRO A 175 16.41 -5.35 -15.82
CA PRO A 175 17.71 -5.12 -16.47
C PRO A 175 18.71 -4.43 -15.55
N ILE A 176 18.27 -3.46 -14.73
CA ILE A 176 19.16 -2.76 -13.79
C ILE A 176 19.74 -3.74 -12.78
N TYR A 177 18.93 -4.63 -12.22
CA TYR A 177 19.40 -5.64 -11.27
C TYR A 177 20.29 -6.68 -11.94
N TRP A 178 20.05 -7.02 -13.20
CA TRP A 178 20.90 -7.95 -13.92
C TRP A 178 22.31 -7.39 -14.16
N TYR A 179 22.43 -6.11 -14.57
CA TYR A 179 23.72 -5.49 -14.87
C TYR A 179 24.46 -5.01 -13.62
N PHE A 180 23.76 -4.44 -12.63
CA PHE A 180 24.37 -3.78 -11.49
C PHE A 180 24.20 -4.51 -10.15
N GLY A 181 23.40 -5.60 -10.12
CA GLY A 181 23.13 -6.34 -8.89
C GLY A 181 22.57 -5.44 -7.79
N GLU A 182 23.10 -5.60 -6.57
CA GLU A 182 22.66 -4.83 -5.39
C GLU A 182 22.92 -3.31 -5.52
N LYS A 183 23.98 -2.90 -6.23
CA LYS A 183 24.27 -1.48 -6.48
C LYS A 183 23.18 -0.80 -7.32
N GLY A 184 22.44 -1.57 -8.09
CA GLY A 184 21.32 -1.09 -8.90
C GLY A 184 20.03 -0.82 -8.12
N ILE A 185 19.94 -1.17 -6.82
CA ILE A 185 18.71 -1.08 -6.04
C ILE A 185 18.23 0.37 -5.95
N VAL A 186 19.06 1.27 -5.46
CA VAL A 186 18.70 2.68 -5.27
C VAL A 186 18.35 3.37 -6.59
N PRO A 187 19.18 3.31 -7.65
CA PRO A 187 18.82 3.86 -8.95
C PRO A 187 17.51 3.28 -9.51
N SER A 188 17.31 1.96 -9.36
CA SER A 188 16.09 1.29 -9.83
C SER A 188 14.84 1.82 -9.12
N LEU A 189 14.88 1.97 -7.77
CA LEU A 189 13.76 2.48 -7.00
C LEU A 189 13.37 3.90 -7.43
N VAL A 190 14.34 4.77 -7.62
CA VAL A 190 14.10 6.17 -8.05
C VAL A 190 13.56 6.21 -9.48
N LEU A 191 14.16 5.46 -10.41
CA LEU A 191 13.70 5.42 -11.81
C LEU A 191 12.29 4.85 -11.95
N VAL A 192 11.98 3.76 -11.22
CA VAL A 192 10.63 3.19 -11.16
C VAL A 192 9.65 4.20 -10.58
N GLY A 193 10.00 4.87 -9.48
CA GLY A 193 9.17 5.93 -8.90
C GLY A 193 8.93 7.10 -9.85
N ALA A 194 9.95 7.55 -10.56
CA ALA A 194 9.84 8.60 -11.57
C ALA A 194 8.92 8.19 -12.74
N MET A 195 9.05 6.95 -13.21
CA MET A 195 8.18 6.41 -14.26
C MET A 195 6.73 6.31 -13.78
N GLN A 196 6.49 5.83 -12.55
CA GLN A 196 5.15 5.76 -11.96
C GLN A 196 4.50 7.15 -11.85
N MET A 197 5.27 8.13 -11.36
CA MET A 197 4.81 9.53 -11.33
C MET A 197 4.49 10.04 -12.72
N ALA A 198 5.40 9.87 -13.69
CA ALA A 198 5.21 10.35 -15.06
C ALA A 198 3.96 9.76 -15.71
N LEU A 199 3.75 8.45 -15.58
CA LEU A 199 2.56 7.77 -16.08
C LEU A 199 1.28 8.31 -15.42
N THR A 200 1.27 8.44 -14.10
CA THR A 200 0.09 8.89 -13.37
C THR A 200 -0.26 10.34 -13.70
N VAL A 201 0.75 11.23 -13.74
CA VAL A 201 0.59 12.63 -14.16
C VAL A 201 0.09 12.70 -15.62
N TRP A 202 0.65 11.91 -16.53
CA TRP A 202 0.23 11.90 -17.94
C TRP A 202 -1.25 11.53 -18.11
N PHE A 203 -1.74 10.50 -17.40
CA PHE A 203 -3.15 10.12 -17.43
C PHE A 203 -4.05 11.18 -16.79
N SER A 204 -3.62 11.78 -15.68
CA SER A 204 -4.39 12.82 -14.98
C SER A 204 -4.46 14.13 -15.81
N CYS A 205 -3.38 14.49 -16.49
CA CYS A 205 -3.32 15.68 -17.35
C CYS A 205 -4.26 15.63 -18.56
N ARG A 206 -4.74 14.45 -18.95
CA ARG A 206 -5.75 14.31 -20.01
C ARG A 206 -7.12 14.89 -19.61
N HIS A 207 -7.40 15.01 -18.31
CA HIS A 207 -8.66 15.54 -17.77
C HIS A 207 -8.50 16.97 -17.33
N PHE A 208 -7.42 17.27 -16.61
CA PHE A 208 -7.14 18.62 -16.11
C PHE A 208 -5.70 19.00 -16.42
N ARG A 209 -5.48 20.12 -17.11
CA ARG A 209 -4.14 20.65 -17.36
C ARG A 209 -3.37 20.75 -16.05
N TYR A 210 -2.08 20.39 -16.07
CA TYR A 210 -1.21 20.50 -14.90
C TYR A 210 -0.99 21.99 -14.58
N ARG A 211 -1.56 22.45 -13.47
CA ARG A 211 -1.42 23.81 -12.97
C ARG A 211 -1.10 23.73 -11.48
N VAL A 212 -0.12 24.49 -11.04
CA VAL A 212 0.31 24.60 -9.65
C VAL A 212 0.48 26.07 -9.31
N SER A 213 0.14 26.44 -8.09
CA SER A 213 0.37 27.79 -7.57
C SER A 213 0.88 27.67 -6.12
N LEU A 214 2.11 28.07 -5.88
CA LEU A 214 2.72 28.09 -4.54
C LEU A 214 2.45 29.43 -3.79
N ASN A 215 1.46 30.21 -4.24
CA ASN A 215 1.05 31.41 -3.53
C ASN A 215 0.40 31.02 -2.19
N LEU A 216 0.89 31.58 -1.08
CA LEU A 216 0.39 31.33 0.26
C LEU A 216 -1.10 31.62 0.40
N GLY A 217 -1.62 32.68 -0.26
CA GLY A 217 -3.05 33.00 -0.26
C GLY A 217 -3.90 31.95 -0.99
N PHE A 218 -3.35 31.25 -1.99
CA PHE A 218 -4.03 30.15 -2.67
C PHE A 218 -3.96 28.88 -1.83
N LEU A 219 -2.81 28.55 -1.25
CA LEU A 219 -2.61 27.40 -0.39
C LEU A 219 -3.51 27.44 0.86
N SER A 220 -3.70 28.63 1.45
CA SER A 220 -4.55 28.78 2.64
C SER A 220 -6.00 28.32 2.43
N GLN A 221 -6.51 28.37 1.19
CA GLN A 221 -7.85 27.85 0.83
C GLN A 221 -7.95 26.34 0.94
N GLY A 222 -6.83 25.61 0.93
CA GLY A 222 -6.75 24.16 1.07
C GLY A 222 -6.49 23.65 2.49
N ILE A 223 -6.43 24.52 3.47
CA ILE A 223 -6.10 24.14 4.84
C ILE A 223 -7.09 23.15 5.44
N ASP A 224 -8.34 23.17 4.99
CA ASP A 224 -9.37 22.23 5.41
C ASP A 224 -9.14 20.81 4.85
N ILE A 225 -8.48 20.69 3.69
CA ILE A 225 -8.06 19.40 3.14
C ILE A 225 -6.96 18.80 4.05
N VAL A 226 -6.03 19.63 4.46
CA VAL A 226 -4.92 19.24 5.36
C VAL A 226 -5.44 18.86 6.75
N LYS A 227 -6.36 19.65 7.33
CA LYS A 227 -6.98 19.34 8.63
C LYS A 227 -7.71 18.00 8.59
N LEU A 228 -8.46 17.73 7.51
CA LEU A 228 -9.12 16.44 7.31
C LEU A 228 -8.10 15.31 7.13
N GLY A 229 -6.99 15.59 6.44
CA GLY A 229 -5.91 14.63 6.20
C GLY A 229 -5.15 14.23 7.45
N LEU A 230 -5.01 15.13 8.43
CA LEU A 230 -4.15 14.92 9.61
C LEU A 230 -4.55 13.66 10.43
N ALA A 231 -5.83 13.35 10.51
CA ALA A 231 -6.29 12.12 11.16
C ALA A 231 -5.82 10.86 10.42
N PHE A 232 -5.76 10.91 9.08
CA PHE A 232 -5.26 9.80 8.25
C PHE A 232 -3.73 9.68 8.30
N VAL A 233 -3.02 10.80 8.52
CA VAL A 233 -1.55 10.78 8.73
C VAL A 233 -1.19 9.94 9.93
N LEU A 234 -1.86 10.15 11.06
CA LEU A 234 -1.55 9.42 12.30
C LEU A 234 -1.68 7.90 12.09
N ALA A 235 -2.77 7.44 11.48
CA ALA A 235 -2.96 6.02 11.18
C ALA A 235 -1.90 5.50 10.19
N GLY A 236 -1.62 6.24 9.12
CA GLY A 236 -0.60 5.87 8.13
C GLY A 236 0.80 5.79 8.71
N VAL A 237 1.17 6.74 9.60
CA VAL A 237 2.49 6.77 10.27
C VAL A 237 2.62 5.62 11.27
N VAL A 238 1.56 5.26 11.99
CA VAL A 238 1.59 4.11 12.91
C VAL A 238 1.85 2.82 12.13
N GLY A 239 1.09 2.54 11.06
CA GLY A 239 1.27 1.34 10.26
C GLY A 239 2.61 1.29 9.52
N SER A 240 3.04 2.39 8.87
CA SER A 240 4.36 2.42 8.20
C SER A 240 5.52 2.44 9.21
N GLY A 241 5.31 2.99 10.41
CA GLY A 241 6.24 2.94 11.52
C GLY A 241 6.42 1.52 12.05
N ALA A 242 5.34 0.78 12.24
CA ALA A 242 5.39 -0.64 12.62
C ALA A 242 6.16 -1.47 11.60
N ASP A 243 5.86 -1.28 10.30
CA ASP A 243 6.57 -1.90 9.19
C ASP A 243 8.08 -1.60 9.19
N PHE A 244 8.44 -0.34 9.42
CA PHE A 244 9.84 0.11 9.49
C PHE A 244 10.54 -0.48 10.72
N LEU A 245 9.91 -0.42 11.90
CA LEU A 245 10.47 -0.94 13.16
C LEU A 245 10.77 -2.44 13.07
N ILE A 246 9.82 -3.24 12.55
CA ILE A 246 10.03 -4.69 12.39
C ILE A 246 11.23 -4.96 11.50
N ARG A 247 11.31 -4.32 10.32
CA ARG A 247 12.39 -4.59 9.36
C ARG A 247 13.74 -4.10 9.85
N SER A 248 13.80 -2.90 10.46
CA SER A 248 15.03 -2.37 11.05
C SER A 248 15.50 -3.23 12.21
N TRP A 249 14.61 -3.64 13.09
CA TRP A 249 14.95 -4.51 14.21
C TRP A 249 15.46 -5.88 13.75
N LEU A 250 14.80 -6.51 12.76
CA LEU A 250 15.27 -7.77 12.16
C LEU A 250 16.66 -7.61 11.52
N ASN A 251 16.93 -6.46 10.89
CA ASN A 251 18.26 -6.19 10.35
C ASN A 251 19.32 -6.09 11.43
N TYR A 252 19.01 -5.42 12.55
CA TYR A 252 19.94 -5.26 13.67
C TYR A 252 20.25 -6.56 14.42
N HIS A 253 19.23 -7.42 14.63
CA HIS A 253 19.37 -8.62 15.47
C HIS A 253 19.66 -9.90 14.69
N ALA A 254 19.49 -9.86 13.36
CA ALA A 254 19.75 -11.02 12.53
C ALA A 254 20.61 -10.66 11.31
N SER A 255 20.00 -10.32 10.18
CA SER A 255 20.70 -9.94 8.96
C SER A 255 19.75 -9.35 7.91
N VAL A 256 20.31 -8.66 6.91
CA VAL A 256 19.55 -8.19 5.74
C VAL A 256 18.87 -9.34 4.99
N ALA A 257 19.54 -10.49 4.88
CA ALA A 257 18.95 -11.67 4.24
C ALA A 257 17.70 -12.16 5.00
N MET A 258 17.69 -12.05 6.33
CA MET A 258 16.55 -12.40 7.16
C MET A 258 15.37 -11.45 6.92
N VAL A 259 15.64 -10.14 6.76
CA VAL A 259 14.62 -9.17 6.35
C VAL A 259 14.03 -9.53 4.99
N GLY A 260 14.84 -9.97 4.04
CA GLY A 260 14.39 -10.41 2.73
C GLY A 260 13.49 -11.65 2.79
N LEU A 261 13.88 -12.63 3.61
CA LEU A 261 13.06 -13.82 3.87
C LEU A 261 11.72 -13.44 4.54
N PHE A 262 11.76 -12.62 5.59
CA PHE A 262 10.57 -12.11 6.26
C PHE A 262 9.65 -11.38 5.27
N ASN A 263 10.20 -10.48 4.45
CA ASN A 263 9.42 -9.73 3.47
C ASN A 263 8.76 -10.65 2.42
N ALA A 264 9.45 -11.68 1.95
CA ALA A 264 8.88 -12.65 1.02
C ALA A 264 7.74 -13.46 1.67
N GLY A 265 7.91 -13.87 2.92
CA GLY A 265 6.86 -14.56 3.70
C GLY A 265 5.66 -13.67 3.93
N TYR A 266 5.87 -12.43 4.37
CA TYR A 266 4.83 -11.44 4.57
C TYR A 266 4.03 -11.15 3.28
N MET A 267 4.71 -11.03 2.14
CA MET A 267 4.04 -10.85 0.84
C MET A 267 3.12 -12.03 0.51
N LEU A 268 3.57 -13.26 0.70
CA LEU A 268 2.74 -14.44 0.38
C LEU A 268 1.58 -14.60 1.35
N ALA A 269 1.84 -14.54 2.64
CA ALA A 269 0.82 -14.81 3.66
C ALA A 269 -0.16 -13.64 3.84
N VAL A 270 0.37 -12.40 3.91
CA VAL A 270 -0.44 -11.24 4.29
C VAL A 270 -0.92 -10.47 3.06
N THR A 271 -0.02 -10.16 2.11
CA THR A 271 -0.41 -9.30 0.98
C THR A 271 -1.28 -10.04 -0.02
N TYR A 272 -0.88 -11.25 -0.47
CA TYR A 272 -1.65 -11.97 -1.49
C TYR A 272 -2.92 -12.62 -0.91
N ALA A 273 -2.86 -13.23 0.27
CA ALA A 273 -4.07 -13.72 0.93
C ALA A 273 -5.00 -12.58 1.35
N GLY A 274 -4.43 -11.43 1.76
CA GLY A 274 -5.17 -10.23 2.12
C GLY A 274 -5.99 -9.61 0.99
N MET A 275 -5.65 -9.87 -0.28
CA MET A 275 -6.43 -9.38 -1.42
C MET A 275 -7.87 -9.91 -1.43
N VAL A 276 -8.11 -11.10 -0.87
CA VAL A 276 -9.46 -11.65 -0.70
C VAL A 276 -10.28 -10.76 0.23
N PHE A 277 -9.68 -10.31 1.33
CA PHE A 277 -10.36 -9.40 2.26
C PHE A 277 -10.68 -8.07 1.60
N THR A 278 -9.74 -7.47 0.87
CA THR A 278 -9.97 -6.20 0.16
C THR A 278 -11.12 -6.29 -0.84
N ALA A 279 -11.28 -7.44 -1.51
CA ALA A 279 -12.41 -7.67 -2.40
C ALA A 279 -13.74 -7.75 -1.62
N LEU A 280 -13.76 -8.44 -0.48
CA LEU A 280 -14.93 -8.55 0.39
C LEU A 280 -15.31 -7.21 1.03
N GLU A 281 -14.32 -6.44 1.47
CA GLU A 281 -14.49 -5.12 2.09
C GLU A 281 -15.19 -4.12 1.18
N SER A 282 -14.92 -4.18 -0.11
CA SER A 282 -15.47 -3.26 -1.11
C SER A 282 -17.01 -3.32 -1.20
N ASP A 283 -17.61 -4.49 -0.95
CA ASP A 283 -19.07 -4.68 -0.86
C ASP A 283 -19.59 -4.51 0.57
N TYR A 284 -18.85 -5.04 1.54
CA TYR A 284 -19.26 -5.06 2.95
C TYR A 284 -19.37 -3.67 3.57
N PHE A 285 -18.37 -2.80 3.39
CA PHE A 285 -18.31 -1.51 4.06
C PHE A 285 -19.48 -0.57 3.72
N PRO A 286 -19.89 -0.39 2.45
CA PRO A 286 -21.08 0.41 2.12
C PRO A 286 -22.36 -0.13 2.75
N ARG A 287 -22.53 -1.46 2.76
CA ARG A 287 -23.71 -2.11 3.37
C ARG A 287 -23.73 -1.93 4.88
N LEU A 288 -22.58 -2.10 5.54
CA LEU A 288 -22.43 -1.87 6.97
C LEU A 288 -22.75 -0.43 7.36
N SER A 289 -22.26 0.53 6.58
CA SER A 289 -22.51 1.96 6.82
C SER A 289 -23.99 2.34 6.71
N ALA A 290 -24.71 1.73 5.76
CA ALA A 290 -26.13 1.97 5.56
C ALA A 290 -27.02 1.54 6.74
N ILE A 291 -26.60 0.48 7.50
CA ILE A 291 -27.37 -0.09 8.62
C ILE A 291 -26.71 0.12 9.99
N SER A 292 -25.70 1.01 10.05
CA SER A 292 -24.85 1.22 11.24
C SER A 292 -25.63 1.58 12.53
N ALA A 293 -26.83 2.18 12.41
CA ALA A 293 -27.71 2.51 13.52
C ALA A 293 -28.64 1.34 13.98
N GLN A 294 -28.78 0.29 13.18
CA GLN A 294 -29.74 -0.80 13.41
C GLN A 294 -29.02 -2.00 14.01
N ARG A 295 -29.00 -2.11 15.34
CA ARG A 295 -28.19 -3.09 16.08
C ARG A 295 -28.43 -4.54 15.63
N VAL A 296 -29.69 -4.95 15.43
CA VAL A 296 -30.02 -6.35 15.07
C VAL A 296 -29.55 -6.71 13.67
N GLU A 297 -29.82 -5.82 12.71
CA GLU A 297 -29.39 -6.01 11.31
C GLU A 297 -27.87 -5.93 11.17
N LEU A 298 -27.24 -5.02 11.92
CA LEU A 298 -25.77 -4.91 11.98
C LEU A 298 -25.15 -6.22 12.47
N CYS A 299 -25.61 -6.79 13.59
CA CYS A 299 -25.09 -8.07 14.08
C CYS A 299 -25.30 -9.21 13.07
N ARG A 300 -26.46 -9.24 12.39
CA ARG A 300 -26.73 -10.24 11.34
C ARG A 300 -25.79 -10.08 10.15
N LEU A 301 -25.55 -8.85 9.70
CA LEU A 301 -24.63 -8.58 8.59
C LEU A 301 -23.20 -8.95 8.95
N VAL A 302 -22.72 -8.58 10.15
CA VAL A 302 -21.37 -8.93 10.65
C VAL A 302 -21.19 -10.45 10.68
N ASN A 303 -22.14 -11.20 11.26
CA ASN A 303 -22.07 -12.66 11.33
C ASN A 303 -22.04 -13.29 9.93
N SER A 304 -22.93 -12.83 9.03
CA SER A 304 -22.95 -13.32 7.65
C SER A 304 -21.65 -13.00 6.90
N GLN A 305 -21.07 -11.82 7.11
CA GLN A 305 -19.78 -11.46 6.50
C GLN A 305 -18.63 -12.31 7.04
N THR A 306 -18.62 -12.57 8.36
CA THR A 306 -17.64 -13.47 8.99
C THR A 306 -17.73 -14.88 8.40
N GLU A 307 -18.93 -15.41 8.27
CA GLU A 307 -19.17 -16.74 7.67
C GLU A 307 -18.67 -16.81 6.23
N VAL A 308 -19.04 -15.84 5.40
CA VAL A 308 -18.57 -15.77 4.00
C VAL A 308 -17.04 -15.63 3.94
N SER A 309 -16.43 -14.79 4.79
CA SER A 309 -14.98 -14.62 4.85
C SER A 309 -14.28 -15.94 5.20
N LEU A 310 -14.79 -16.68 6.18
CA LEU A 310 -14.24 -17.99 6.58
C LEU A 310 -14.37 -19.03 5.47
N ILE A 311 -15.53 -19.11 4.82
CA ILE A 311 -15.77 -20.05 3.72
C ILE A 311 -14.82 -19.78 2.54
N MET A 312 -14.55 -18.52 2.24
CA MET A 312 -13.67 -18.15 1.14
C MET A 312 -12.18 -18.31 1.47
N ILE A 313 -11.77 -17.87 2.67
CA ILE A 313 -10.34 -17.84 3.01
C ILE A 313 -9.82 -19.24 3.41
N THR A 314 -10.62 -20.08 4.05
CA THR A 314 -10.19 -21.39 4.55
C THR A 314 -9.60 -22.30 3.46
N PRO A 315 -10.28 -22.57 2.32
CA PRO A 315 -9.69 -23.40 1.28
C PRO A 315 -8.43 -22.78 0.67
N LEU A 316 -8.38 -21.46 0.57
CA LEU A 316 -7.19 -20.76 0.07
C LEU A 316 -6.01 -20.91 1.02
N LEU A 317 -6.22 -20.78 2.34
CA LEU A 317 -5.17 -20.97 3.34
C LEU A 317 -4.70 -22.42 3.41
N VAL A 318 -5.60 -23.39 3.32
CA VAL A 318 -5.24 -24.82 3.26
C VAL A 318 -4.38 -25.08 2.01
N ALA A 319 -4.79 -24.59 0.84
CA ALA A 319 -4.03 -24.71 -0.39
C ALA A 319 -2.66 -24.01 -0.28
N LEU A 320 -2.59 -22.84 0.37
CA LEU A 320 -1.35 -22.13 0.64
C LEU A 320 -0.43 -22.96 1.54
N ILE A 321 -0.91 -23.42 2.70
CA ILE A 321 -0.12 -24.17 3.70
C ILE A 321 0.46 -25.45 3.10
N VAL A 322 -0.36 -26.21 2.37
CA VAL A 322 0.07 -27.46 1.71
C VAL A 322 0.98 -27.15 0.50
N GLY A 323 0.65 -26.10 -0.25
CA GLY A 323 1.37 -25.74 -1.47
C GLY A 323 2.68 -25.00 -1.26
N ILE A 324 2.99 -24.46 -0.05
CA ILE A 324 4.20 -23.67 0.22
C ILE A 324 5.49 -24.30 -0.29
N PRO A 325 5.79 -25.60 -0.06
CA PRO A 325 7.03 -26.19 -0.53
C PRO A 325 7.23 -26.13 -2.05
N ILE A 326 6.12 -26.11 -2.80
CA ILE A 326 6.09 -25.98 -4.27
C ILE A 326 6.04 -24.51 -4.68
N LEU A 327 5.21 -23.73 -3.99
CA LEU A 327 4.98 -22.31 -4.33
C LEU A 327 6.22 -21.43 -4.10
N LEU A 328 7.00 -21.68 -3.04
CA LEU A 328 8.18 -20.88 -2.74
C LEU A 328 9.26 -20.96 -3.83
N PRO A 329 9.71 -22.16 -4.29
CA PRO A 329 10.64 -22.25 -5.41
C PRO A 329 10.02 -21.73 -6.72
N LEU A 330 8.72 -21.89 -6.90
CA LEU A 330 8.01 -21.42 -8.10
C LEU A 330 7.92 -19.89 -8.15
N LEU A 331 7.59 -19.22 -7.05
CA LEU A 331 7.34 -17.78 -6.97
C LEU A 331 8.59 -16.95 -6.64
N PHE A 332 9.55 -17.53 -5.95
CA PHE A 332 10.83 -16.89 -5.60
C PHE A 332 12.01 -17.75 -6.07
N SER A 333 12.68 -18.43 -5.16
CA SER A 333 13.74 -19.39 -5.46
C SER A 333 13.90 -20.37 -4.28
N THR A 334 14.69 -21.44 -4.48
CA THR A 334 14.97 -22.41 -3.40
C THR A 334 15.66 -21.76 -2.18
N LYS A 335 16.35 -20.64 -2.36
CA LYS A 335 16.97 -19.87 -1.26
C LYS A 335 15.95 -19.32 -0.25
N PHE A 336 14.67 -19.27 -0.61
CA PHE A 336 13.58 -18.80 0.25
C PHE A 336 12.84 -19.92 0.99
N LEU A 337 13.21 -21.18 0.82
CA LEU A 337 12.61 -22.29 1.55
C LEU A 337 12.62 -22.15 3.09
N PRO A 338 13.64 -21.52 3.73
CA PRO A 338 13.62 -21.31 5.18
C PRO A 338 12.41 -20.54 5.71
N VAL A 339 11.74 -19.76 4.85
CA VAL A 339 10.57 -18.97 5.25
C VAL A 339 9.26 -19.78 5.27
N ALA A 340 9.27 -21.04 4.83
CA ALA A 340 8.08 -21.87 4.73
C ALA A 340 7.31 -21.97 6.07
N GLY A 341 8.04 -22.22 7.17
CA GLY A 341 7.41 -22.32 8.49
C GLY A 341 6.79 -21.01 8.98
N MET A 342 7.40 -19.86 8.65
CA MET A 342 6.82 -18.55 8.93
C MET A 342 5.49 -18.37 8.18
N ILE A 343 5.45 -18.69 6.88
CA ILE A 343 4.24 -18.54 6.06
C ILE A 343 3.09 -19.42 6.60
N GLN A 344 3.40 -20.65 7.07
CA GLN A 344 2.40 -21.52 7.65
C GLN A 344 1.75 -20.91 8.90
N VAL A 345 2.56 -20.30 9.77
CA VAL A 345 2.06 -19.62 10.98
C VAL A 345 1.29 -18.35 10.60
N SER A 346 1.84 -17.51 9.71
CA SER A 346 1.15 -16.29 9.22
C SER A 346 -0.16 -16.62 8.49
N ALA A 347 -0.27 -17.76 7.80
CA ALA A 347 -1.52 -18.20 7.20
C ALA A 347 -2.60 -18.44 8.27
N LEU A 348 -2.21 -18.99 9.43
CA LEU A 348 -3.14 -19.15 10.55
C LEU A 348 -3.63 -17.81 11.10
N SER A 349 -2.76 -16.78 11.16
CA SER A 349 -3.16 -15.43 11.55
C SER A 349 -4.20 -14.83 10.60
N MET A 350 -4.13 -15.15 9.30
CA MET A 350 -5.14 -14.71 8.33
C MET A 350 -6.53 -15.34 8.57
N PHE A 351 -6.57 -16.57 9.11
CA PHE A 351 -7.82 -17.15 9.57
C PHE A 351 -8.43 -16.35 10.73
N CYS A 352 -7.58 -15.96 11.71
CA CYS A 352 -8.02 -15.08 12.81
C CYS A 352 -8.48 -13.71 12.28
N LYS A 353 -7.80 -13.17 11.25
CA LYS A 353 -8.20 -11.91 10.60
C LYS A 353 -9.60 -12.00 10.01
N ALA A 354 -10.00 -13.11 9.43
CA ALA A 354 -11.35 -13.31 8.90
C ALA A 354 -12.44 -13.19 9.98
N LEU A 355 -12.10 -13.50 11.24
CA LEU A 355 -13.03 -13.39 12.38
C LEU A 355 -13.19 -11.95 12.88
N TYR A 356 -12.09 -11.22 13.03
CA TYR A 356 -12.15 -9.90 13.63
C TYR A 356 -12.41 -8.75 12.64
N LEU A 357 -11.99 -8.88 11.39
CA LEU A 357 -12.08 -7.84 10.37
C LEU A 357 -13.50 -7.26 10.20
N PRO A 358 -14.59 -8.08 10.12
CA PRO A 358 -15.93 -7.53 10.01
C PRO A 358 -16.36 -6.70 11.22
N VAL A 359 -15.82 -6.99 12.41
CA VAL A 359 -16.09 -6.25 13.64
C VAL A 359 -15.29 -4.94 13.68
N GLU A 360 -14.05 -4.95 13.20
CA GLU A 360 -13.14 -3.81 13.17
C GLU A 360 -13.71 -2.64 12.35
N TYR A 361 -14.50 -2.91 11.32
CA TYR A 361 -15.14 -1.87 10.50
C TYR A 361 -16.36 -1.20 11.15
N ILE A 362 -16.88 -1.72 12.28
CA ILE A 362 -18.07 -1.15 12.94
C ILE A 362 -17.85 0.30 13.40
N PRO A 363 -16.76 0.64 14.11
CA PRO A 363 -16.51 2.04 14.48
C PRO A 363 -16.40 2.96 13.27
N LEU A 364 -15.72 2.51 12.21
CA LEU A 364 -15.56 3.29 10.98
C LEU A 364 -16.91 3.55 10.30
N ALA A 365 -17.78 2.53 10.22
CA ALA A 365 -19.14 2.66 9.67
C ALA A 365 -20.04 3.58 10.49
N LYS A 366 -19.81 3.67 11.79
CA LYS A 366 -20.50 4.60 12.70
C LYS A 366 -19.92 6.01 12.71
N GLY A 367 -18.82 6.25 11.99
CA GLY A 367 -18.12 7.54 11.97
C GLY A 367 -17.28 7.81 13.24
N ASP A 368 -17.05 6.80 14.07
CA ASP A 368 -16.19 6.89 15.25
C ASP A 368 -14.72 6.64 14.89
N SER A 369 -14.11 7.66 14.31
CA SER A 369 -12.71 7.62 13.88
C SER A 369 -11.74 7.43 15.06
N ARG A 370 -12.12 7.82 16.29
CA ARG A 370 -11.25 7.66 17.46
C ARG A 370 -11.12 6.20 17.84
N SER A 371 -12.26 5.50 18.01
CA SER A 371 -12.24 4.08 18.32
C SER A 371 -11.55 3.26 17.22
N TYR A 372 -11.77 3.60 15.95
CA TYR A 372 -11.07 2.95 14.84
C TYR A 372 -9.55 3.14 14.93
N PHE A 373 -9.08 4.36 15.18
CA PHE A 373 -7.65 4.65 15.33
C PHE A 373 -7.02 3.86 16.49
N PHE A 374 -7.70 3.78 17.63
CA PHE A 374 -7.19 3.00 18.78
C PHE A 374 -7.14 1.49 18.49
N LEU A 375 -8.11 0.95 17.76
CA LEU A 375 -8.07 -0.46 17.34
C LEU A 375 -6.89 -0.74 16.41
N GLU A 376 -6.65 0.11 15.41
CA GLU A 376 -5.49 0.01 14.52
C GLU A 376 -4.17 0.12 15.30
N LEU A 377 -4.08 1.09 16.21
CA LEU A 377 -2.89 1.27 17.04
C LEU A 377 -2.60 0.02 17.90
N ILE A 378 -3.63 -0.56 18.53
CA ILE A 378 -3.49 -1.78 19.32
C ILE A 378 -3.05 -2.94 18.42
N ASN A 379 -3.66 -3.08 17.24
CA ASN A 379 -3.32 -4.12 16.28
C ASN A 379 -1.84 -4.02 15.84
N ASP A 380 -1.37 -2.82 15.48
CA ASP A 380 0.01 -2.60 15.06
C ASP A 380 1.01 -2.83 16.21
N VAL A 381 0.70 -2.37 17.42
CA VAL A 381 1.54 -2.62 18.60
C VAL A 381 1.59 -4.12 18.94
N CYS A 382 0.47 -4.82 18.88
CA CYS A 382 0.43 -6.27 19.07
C CYS A 382 1.22 -6.99 17.99
N MET A 383 1.10 -6.58 16.73
CA MET A 383 1.84 -7.15 15.60
C MET A 383 3.35 -6.97 15.80
N VAL A 384 3.81 -5.76 16.08
CA VAL A 384 5.23 -5.48 16.35
C VAL A 384 5.72 -6.36 17.50
N THR A 385 5.01 -6.34 18.63
CA THR A 385 5.41 -7.11 19.84
C THR A 385 5.44 -8.60 19.53
N ALA A 386 4.42 -9.14 18.87
CA ALA A 386 4.35 -10.56 18.52
C ALA A 386 5.49 -10.98 17.58
N VAL A 387 5.79 -10.20 16.55
CA VAL A 387 6.90 -10.47 15.62
C VAL A 387 8.25 -10.44 16.37
N LEU A 388 8.50 -9.40 17.19
CA LEU A 388 9.77 -9.25 17.90
C LEU A 388 9.96 -10.37 18.94
N VAL A 389 8.95 -10.63 19.75
CA VAL A 389 8.99 -11.69 20.79
C VAL A 389 9.05 -13.06 20.14
N GLY A 390 8.21 -13.32 19.14
CA GLY A 390 8.17 -14.58 18.42
C GLY A 390 9.51 -14.89 17.72
N PHE A 391 10.13 -13.87 17.10
CA PHE A 391 11.45 -14.03 16.50
C PHE A 391 12.53 -14.37 17.53
N ASN A 392 12.53 -13.74 18.69
CA ASN A 392 13.51 -14.02 19.75
C ASN A 392 13.43 -15.46 20.28
N PHE A 393 12.22 -16.03 20.40
CA PHE A 393 12.05 -17.38 20.93
C PHE A 393 12.14 -18.48 19.86
N PHE A 394 11.62 -18.25 18.67
CA PHE A 394 11.44 -19.28 17.64
C PHE A 394 12.06 -18.89 16.29
N GLY A 395 12.85 -17.82 16.23
CA GLY A 395 13.45 -17.30 15.01
C GLY A 395 12.39 -16.90 13.98
N LEU A 396 12.71 -17.14 12.71
CA LEU A 396 11.83 -16.72 11.59
C LEU A 396 10.43 -17.36 11.67
N LYS A 397 10.29 -18.59 12.18
CA LYS A 397 8.98 -19.23 12.36
C LYS A 397 8.09 -18.47 13.35
N GLY A 398 8.70 -17.98 14.42
CA GLY A 398 7.97 -17.21 15.44
C GLY A 398 7.59 -15.81 15.00
N ALA A 399 8.25 -15.25 13.98
CA ALA A 399 7.89 -13.96 13.41
C ALA A 399 6.60 -14.02 12.55
N GLY A 400 6.11 -15.19 12.21
CA GLY A 400 4.83 -15.43 11.53
C GLY A 400 3.65 -15.42 12.47
#